data_d774aee31ee427035e41145a86ca7cb6
#
_entry.id   d774aee31ee427035e41145a86ca7cb6
#
_cell.length_a   1.000
_cell.length_b   1.000
_cell.length_c   1.000
_cell.angle_alpha   90.00
_cell.angle_beta   90.00
_cell.angle_gamma   90.00
#
_symmetry.space_group_name_H-M   'P 1'
#
loop_
_entity.id
_entity.type
_entity.pdbx_description
1 polymer ?
#
loop_
_entity_poly.entity_id
_entity_poly.type
_entity_poly.pdbx_seq_one_letter_code
_entity_poly.pdbx_strand_id
1 'polypeptide(L)'
;LVAAVDGFCLGAGFELALACDIRICSPGAQFGLPEITLGFFPGAGGVQRLVRTLPQSLALEMLLTGSRLDAEKAERFGLVSRVLPSDMLMSESLSIANKIAFNAPLAVRAVKEISRWSRDHSLEESLRYGNSLRWAIGQTEDAKEGPRAFSERRAPIFKGT
;
A
#
# COMPACT_ATOMS: atom_id res chain seq x y z
N LEU A 1 -4.60 -4.12 2.19
CA LEU A 1 -3.82 -4.59 3.35
C LEU A 1 -2.97 -3.44 3.90
N VAL A 2 -2.86 -3.36 5.24
CA VAL A 2 -1.97 -2.43 5.96
C VAL A 2 -0.90 -3.26 6.66
N ALA A 3 0.37 -2.95 6.44
CA ALA A 3 1.49 -3.53 7.17
C ALA A 3 1.89 -2.60 8.31
N ALA A 4 1.87 -3.13 9.53
CA ALA A 4 2.40 -2.50 10.74
C ALA A 4 3.75 -3.18 11.06
N VAL A 5 4.84 -2.44 10.95
CA VAL A 5 6.19 -2.99 11.10
C VAL A 5 6.82 -2.48 12.38
N ASP A 6 7.14 -3.41 13.30
CA ASP A 6 7.87 -3.11 14.52
C ASP A 6 9.14 -3.97 14.58
N GLY A 7 10.31 -3.35 14.60
CA GLY A 7 11.59 -4.03 14.55
C GLY A 7 11.98 -4.52 13.14
N PHE A 8 12.51 -5.74 13.03
CA PHE A 8 13.09 -6.25 11.78
C PHE A 8 12.03 -6.71 10.77
N CYS A 9 12.09 -6.15 9.56
CA CYS A 9 11.30 -6.52 8.40
C CYS A 9 12.26 -6.93 7.27
N LEU A 10 12.70 -8.17 7.28
CA LEU A 10 13.78 -8.66 6.42
C LEU A 10 13.31 -9.83 5.55
N GLY A 11 13.95 -10.01 4.38
CA GLY A 11 13.70 -11.11 3.47
C GLY A 11 12.23 -11.25 3.10
N ALA A 12 11.68 -12.45 3.20
CA ALA A 12 10.28 -12.76 2.91
C ALA A 12 9.28 -11.88 3.69
N GLY A 13 9.61 -11.49 4.93
CA GLY A 13 8.81 -10.54 5.71
C GLY A 13 8.74 -9.16 5.06
N PHE A 14 9.84 -8.69 4.50
CA PHE A 14 9.84 -7.43 3.76
C PHE A 14 9.16 -7.58 2.39
N GLU A 15 9.30 -8.69 1.70
CA GLU A 15 8.55 -8.96 0.47
C GLU A 15 7.03 -8.96 0.69
N LEU A 16 6.57 -9.51 1.83
CA LEU A 16 5.16 -9.44 2.25
C LEU A 16 4.73 -7.99 2.54
N ALA A 17 5.54 -7.23 3.27
CA ALA A 17 5.25 -5.82 3.54
C ALA A 17 5.20 -4.98 2.25
N LEU A 18 6.08 -5.24 1.27
CA LEU A 18 6.04 -4.62 -0.05
C LEU A 18 4.80 -4.99 -0.86
N ALA A 19 4.20 -6.15 -0.61
CA ALA A 19 2.94 -6.57 -1.25
C ALA A 19 1.70 -5.91 -0.63
N CYS A 20 1.82 -5.34 0.58
CA CYS A 20 0.74 -4.58 1.21
C CYS A 20 0.55 -3.20 0.53
N ASP A 21 -0.66 -2.67 0.62
CA ASP A 21 -1.01 -1.38 0.00
C ASP A 21 -0.43 -0.19 0.78
N ILE A 22 -0.47 -0.26 2.10
CA ILE A 22 0.01 0.78 3.02
C ILE A 22 0.98 0.14 3.99
N ARG A 23 2.07 0.83 4.30
CA ARG A 23 3.07 0.45 5.32
C ARG A 23 3.23 1.59 6.29
N ILE A 24 3.18 1.29 7.58
CA ILE A 24 3.58 2.18 8.67
C ILE A 24 4.52 1.42 9.59
N CYS A 25 5.38 2.11 10.30
CA CYS A 25 6.36 1.44 11.15
C CYS A 25 6.64 2.19 12.47
N SER A 26 7.32 1.49 13.38
CA SER A 26 7.93 2.08 14.57
C SER A 26 9.30 2.70 14.27
N PRO A 27 9.84 3.59 15.14
CA PRO A 27 11.18 4.17 14.97
C PRO A 27 12.31 3.14 14.91
N GLY A 28 12.13 1.97 15.54
CA GLY A 28 13.10 0.86 15.54
C GLY A 28 13.03 -0.04 14.31
N ALA A 29 12.17 0.23 13.37
CA ALA A 29 12.00 -0.62 12.20
C ALA A 29 13.23 -0.59 11.27
N GLN A 30 13.57 -1.78 10.75
CA GLN A 30 14.67 -2.00 9.81
C GLN A 30 14.17 -2.84 8.63
N PHE A 31 14.36 -2.35 7.42
CA PHE A 31 13.91 -2.99 6.19
C PHE A 31 15.11 -3.48 5.37
N GLY A 32 15.03 -4.69 4.81
CA GLY A 32 16.12 -5.20 3.98
C GLY A 32 15.80 -6.50 3.27
N LEU A 33 16.54 -6.74 2.17
CA LEU A 33 16.51 -7.98 1.38
C LEU A 33 17.93 -8.55 1.31
N PRO A 34 18.39 -9.21 2.38
CA PRO A 34 19.79 -9.65 2.52
C PRO A 34 20.10 -10.95 1.77
N GLU A 35 19.21 -11.50 0.97
CA GLU A 35 19.34 -12.79 0.29
C GLU A 35 20.59 -12.89 -0.56
N ILE A 36 21.06 -11.76 -1.13
CA ILE A 36 22.28 -11.71 -1.93
C ILE A 36 23.52 -12.15 -1.15
N THR A 37 23.55 -11.89 0.16
CA THR A 37 24.65 -12.29 1.04
C THR A 37 24.66 -13.80 1.33
N LEU A 38 23.58 -14.50 0.97
CA LEU A 38 23.41 -15.95 1.12
C LEU A 38 23.50 -16.69 -0.23
N GLY A 39 23.87 -16.00 -1.32
CA GLY A 39 24.07 -16.60 -2.63
C GLY A 39 22.81 -16.73 -3.48
N PHE A 40 21.70 -16.07 -3.12
CA PHE A 40 20.48 -15.99 -3.95
C PHE A 40 19.88 -14.59 -3.91
N PHE A 41 18.70 -14.42 -4.48
CA PHE A 41 17.99 -13.15 -4.55
C PHE A 41 16.55 -13.30 -4.02
N PRO A 42 15.88 -12.19 -3.64
CA PRO A 42 14.51 -12.22 -3.16
C PRO A 42 13.54 -12.81 -4.19
N GLY A 43 12.87 -13.92 -3.85
CA GLY A 43 12.09 -14.74 -4.78
C GLY A 43 10.59 -14.47 -4.82
N ALA A 44 10.04 -13.75 -3.81
CA ALA A 44 8.59 -13.48 -3.73
C ALA A 44 8.18 -12.08 -4.23
N GLY A 45 8.99 -11.49 -5.13
CA GLY A 45 8.71 -10.21 -5.78
C GLY A 45 9.31 -9.00 -5.08
N GLY A 46 10.29 -9.20 -4.18
CA GLY A 46 11.00 -8.13 -3.49
C GLY A 46 11.75 -7.22 -4.44
N VAL A 47 12.50 -7.78 -5.37
CA VAL A 47 13.24 -7.02 -6.39
C VAL A 47 12.29 -6.12 -7.18
N GLN A 48 11.22 -6.71 -7.74
CA GLN A 48 10.28 -6.02 -8.63
C GLN A 48 9.50 -4.91 -7.91
N ARG A 49 9.13 -5.13 -6.65
CA ARG A 49 8.38 -4.13 -5.87
C ARG A 49 9.28 -3.05 -5.30
N LEU A 50 10.50 -3.40 -4.86
CA LEU A 50 11.40 -2.43 -4.24
C LEU A 50 11.83 -1.36 -5.24
N VAL A 51 12.26 -1.74 -6.46
CA VAL A 51 12.66 -0.78 -7.52
C VAL A 51 11.52 0.07 -8.05
N ARG A 52 10.26 -0.32 -7.79
CA ARG A 52 9.07 0.48 -8.10
C ARG A 52 8.60 1.35 -6.94
N THR A 53 9.18 1.18 -5.76
CA THR A 53 8.79 1.90 -4.54
C THR A 53 9.82 2.95 -4.15
N LEU A 54 11.11 2.61 -4.24
CA LEU A 54 12.22 3.50 -3.87
C LEU A 54 12.93 4.05 -5.12
N PRO A 55 13.67 5.17 -4.99
CA PRO A 55 14.60 5.61 -6.02
C PRO A 55 15.55 4.47 -6.42
N GLN A 56 15.75 4.31 -7.73
CA GLN A 56 16.44 3.14 -8.28
C GLN A 56 17.83 2.90 -7.68
N SER A 57 18.63 3.95 -7.48
CA SER A 57 19.97 3.82 -6.89
C SER A 57 19.91 3.26 -5.47
N LEU A 58 18.99 3.74 -4.64
CA LEU A 58 18.81 3.26 -3.28
C LEU A 58 18.30 1.81 -3.26
N ALA A 59 17.33 1.49 -4.10
CA ALA A 59 16.80 0.12 -4.20
C ALA A 59 17.89 -0.87 -4.63
N LEU A 60 18.73 -0.50 -5.64
CA LEU A 60 19.83 -1.36 -6.09
C LEU A 60 20.96 -1.47 -5.07
N GLU A 61 21.28 -0.39 -4.33
CA GLU A 61 22.23 -0.46 -3.24
C GLU A 61 21.77 -1.50 -2.18
N MET A 62 20.51 -1.43 -1.74
CA MET A 62 19.96 -2.40 -0.80
C MET A 62 19.99 -3.84 -1.35
N LEU A 63 19.59 -4.05 -2.60
CA LEU A 63 19.50 -5.36 -3.23
C LEU A 63 20.88 -5.98 -3.51
N LEU A 64 21.86 -5.19 -3.90
CA LEU A 64 23.19 -5.69 -4.31
C LEU A 64 24.17 -5.83 -3.13
N THR A 65 23.94 -5.09 -2.05
CA THR A 65 24.80 -5.15 -0.85
C THR A 65 24.16 -5.90 0.31
N GLY A 66 22.84 -6.11 0.28
CA GLY A 66 22.08 -6.63 1.44
C GLY A 66 21.95 -5.60 2.57
N SER A 67 22.22 -4.31 2.31
CA SER A 67 22.10 -3.26 3.30
C SER A 67 20.66 -3.03 3.75
N ARG A 68 20.51 -2.45 4.94
CA ARG A 68 19.21 -2.18 5.55
C ARG A 68 18.86 -0.69 5.45
N LEU A 69 17.58 -0.40 5.40
CA LEU A 69 16.99 0.93 5.49
C LEU A 69 16.33 1.08 6.86
N ASP A 70 16.67 2.13 7.60
CA ASP A 70 16.01 2.49 8.86
C ASP A 70 14.66 3.17 8.65
N ALA A 71 13.92 3.37 9.74
CA ALA A 71 12.59 3.96 9.71
C ALA A 71 12.58 5.40 9.17
N GLU A 72 13.55 6.21 9.53
CA GLU A 72 13.66 7.62 9.10
C GLU A 72 13.83 7.70 7.58
N LYS A 73 14.78 6.96 7.03
CA LYS A 73 14.97 6.89 5.58
C LYS A 73 13.79 6.24 4.87
N ALA A 74 13.16 5.22 5.49
CA ALA A 74 11.97 4.57 4.93
C ALA A 74 10.81 5.59 4.76
N GLU A 75 10.58 6.46 5.72
CA GLU A 75 9.59 7.54 5.61
C GLU A 75 10.03 8.60 4.60
N ARG A 76 11.26 9.06 4.69
CA ARG A 76 11.82 10.09 3.78
C ARG A 76 11.71 9.70 2.30
N PHE A 77 11.91 8.43 1.98
CA PHE A 77 11.85 7.92 0.60
C PHE A 77 10.50 7.29 0.23
N GLY A 78 9.49 7.37 1.10
CA GLY A 78 8.13 6.91 0.82
C GLY A 78 7.95 5.39 0.85
N LEU A 79 8.87 4.64 1.44
CA LEU A 79 8.67 3.20 1.69
C LEU A 79 7.55 2.97 2.69
N VAL A 80 7.49 3.78 3.73
CA VAL A 80 6.40 3.82 4.70
C VAL A 80 5.72 5.19 4.67
N SER A 81 4.44 5.24 5.01
CA SER A 81 3.66 6.49 5.01
C SER A 81 3.75 7.25 6.34
N ARG A 82 4.17 6.58 7.41
CA ARG A 82 4.31 7.17 8.77
C ARG A 82 5.27 6.35 9.61
N VAL A 83 5.98 7.06 10.49
CA VAL A 83 6.70 6.47 11.62
C VAL A 83 5.96 6.89 12.90
N LEU A 84 5.60 5.93 13.74
CA LEU A 84 4.78 6.11 14.93
C LEU A 84 5.40 5.40 16.13
N PRO A 85 5.23 5.89 17.38
CA PRO A 85 5.62 5.15 18.57
C PRO A 85 5.06 3.73 18.57
N SER A 86 5.84 2.74 19.06
CA SER A 86 5.47 1.32 19.00
C SER A 86 4.13 1.03 19.69
N ASP A 87 3.82 1.72 20.78
CA ASP A 87 2.55 1.60 21.51
C ASP A 87 1.34 2.13 20.74
N MET A 88 1.55 3.06 19.78
CA MET A 88 0.50 3.60 18.91
C MET A 88 0.39 2.86 17.57
N LEU A 89 1.39 2.08 17.18
CA LEU A 89 1.49 1.50 15.85
C LEU A 89 0.27 0.65 15.47
N MET A 90 -0.17 -0.24 16.35
CA MET A 90 -1.31 -1.13 16.05
C MET A 90 -2.63 -0.38 16.04
N SER A 91 -2.87 0.53 16.98
CA SER A 91 -4.10 1.33 17.05
C SER A 91 -4.28 2.21 15.81
N GLU A 92 -3.20 2.85 15.34
CA GLU A 92 -3.23 3.66 14.13
C GLU A 92 -3.39 2.81 12.86
N SER A 93 -2.76 1.63 12.80
CA SER A 93 -2.94 0.67 11.70
C SER A 93 -4.41 0.25 11.57
N LEU A 94 -5.04 -0.09 12.69
CA LEU A 94 -6.46 -0.45 12.73
C LEU A 94 -7.35 0.75 12.40
N SER A 95 -7.00 1.94 12.84
CA SER A 95 -7.71 3.18 12.47
C SER A 95 -7.73 3.39 10.95
N ILE A 96 -6.58 3.24 10.28
CA ILE A 96 -6.48 3.32 8.82
C ILE A 96 -7.32 2.22 8.17
N ALA A 97 -7.19 0.97 8.62
CA ALA A 97 -7.90 -0.16 8.07
C ALA A 97 -9.43 0.01 8.20
N ASN A 98 -9.90 0.47 9.36
CA ASN A 98 -11.31 0.75 9.61
C ASN A 98 -11.84 1.88 8.71
N LYS A 99 -11.09 2.99 8.54
CA LYS A 99 -11.48 4.06 7.61
C LYS A 99 -11.66 3.54 6.19
N ILE A 100 -10.80 2.61 5.75
CA ILE A 100 -10.93 1.98 4.42
C ILE A 100 -12.14 1.04 4.39
N ALA A 101 -12.35 0.26 5.45
CA ALA A 101 -13.45 -0.70 5.54
C ALA A 101 -14.84 -0.04 5.59
N PHE A 102 -14.94 1.20 6.08
CA PHE A 102 -16.16 2.00 6.07
C PHE A 102 -16.53 2.58 4.71
N ASN A 103 -15.61 2.58 3.74
CA ASN A 103 -15.88 3.07 2.39
C ASN A 103 -16.55 1.97 1.53
N ALA A 104 -17.22 2.41 0.44
CA ALA A 104 -17.86 1.51 -0.52
C ALA A 104 -16.85 0.47 -1.06
N PRO A 105 -17.04 -0.84 -0.79
CA PRO A 105 -16.00 -1.84 -1.04
C PRO A 105 -15.67 -2.02 -2.52
N LEU A 106 -16.64 -1.87 -3.42
CA LEU A 106 -16.41 -1.94 -4.86
C LEU A 106 -15.57 -0.75 -5.34
N ALA A 107 -15.81 0.45 -4.82
CA ALA A 107 -15.01 1.63 -5.13
C ALA A 107 -13.57 1.48 -4.62
N VAL A 108 -13.36 0.96 -3.40
CA VAL A 108 -12.02 0.66 -2.85
C VAL A 108 -11.27 -0.33 -3.75
N ARG A 109 -11.95 -1.39 -4.21
CA ARG A 109 -11.35 -2.37 -5.13
C ARG A 109 -10.96 -1.74 -6.46
N ALA A 110 -11.84 -0.92 -7.05
CA ALA A 110 -11.58 -0.24 -8.31
C ALA A 110 -10.38 0.71 -8.21
N VAL A 111 -10.26 1.50 -7.13
CA VAL A 111 -9.11 2.37 -6.90
C VAL A 111 -7.80 1.56 -6.84
N LYS A 112 -7.79 0.43 -6.14
CA LYS A 112 -6.61 -0.45 -6.06
C LYS A 112 -6.26 -1.05 -7.43
N GLU A 113 -7.25 -1.45 -8.19
CA GLU A 113 -7.09 -2.03 -9.51
C GLU A 113 -6.51 -1.01 -10.49
N ILE A 114 -7.10 0.19 -10.58
CA ILE A 114 -6.61 1.28 -11.42
C ILE A 114 -5.18 1.68 -11.00
N SER A 115 -4.90 1.80 -9.70
CA SER A 115 -3.57 2.14 -9.19
C SER A 115 -2.49 1.15 -9.62
N ARG A 116 -2.82 -0.16 -9.69
CA ARG A 116 -1.90 -1.19 -10.19
C ARG A 116 -1.75 -1.11 -11.71
N TRP A 117 -2.86 -0.99 -12.43
CA TRP A 117 -2.89 -0.87 -13.88
C TRP A 117 -2.04 0.31 -14.36
N SER A 118 -2.19 1.47 -13.74
CA SER A 118 -1.50 2.72 -14.10
C SER A 118 0.02 2.68 -13.96
N ARG A 119 0.57 1.67 -13.29
CA ARG A 119 2.03 1.52 -13.17
C ARG A 119 2.71 0.98 -14.44
N ASP A 120 1.95 0.27 -15.25
CA ASP A 120 2.47 -0.48 -16.41
C ASP A 120 1.88 0.02 -17.74
N HIS A 121 1.01 1.06 -17.69
CA HIS A 121 0.28 1.57 -18.85
C HIS A 121 0.41 3.10 -18.94
N SER A 122 0.18 3.64 -20.13
CA SER A 122 0.15 5.09 -20.35
C SER A 122 -0.99 5.75 -19.55
N LEU A 123 -0.87 7.05 -19.30
CA LEU A 123 -1.93 7.81 -18.63
C LEU A 123 -3.26 7.72 -19.39
N GLU A 124 -3.20 7.77 -20.73
CA GLU A 124 -4.39 7.72 -21.57
C GLU A 124 -5.12 6.37 -21.46
N GLU A 125 -4.38 5.26 -21.53
CA GLU A 125 -4.95 3.92 -21.33
C GLU A 125 -5.52 3.76 -19.92
N SER A 126 -4.81 4.26 -18.92
CA SER A 126 -5.24 4.21 -17.51
C SER A 126 -6.52 5.03 -17.28
N LEU A 127 -6.67 6.20 -17.91
CA LEU A 127 -7.88 7.01 -17.86
C LEU A 127 -9.05 6.31 -18.56
N ARG A 128 -8.84 5.70 -19.71
CA ARG A 128 -9.87 4.92 -20.41
C ARG A 128 -10.37 3.75 -19.56
N TYR A 129 -9.44 2.99 -19.00
CA TYR A 129 -9.76 1.88 -18.12
C TYR A 129 -10.50 2.36 -16.86
N GLY A 130 -9.99 3.40 -16.20
CA GLY A 130 -10.62 4.01 -15.03
C GLY A 130 -12.03 4.50 -15.29
N ASN A 131 -12.30 5.09 -16.48
CA ASN A 131 -13.65 5.52 -16.86
C ASN A 131 -14.62 4.34 -17.01
N SER A 132 -14.16 3.20 -17.53
CA SER A 132 -14.98 1.98 -17.63
C SER A 132 -15.38 1.46 -16.23
N LEU A 133 -14.42 1.40 -15.31
CA LEU A 133 -14.69 1.01 -13.92
C LEU A 133 -15.60 2.03 -13.22
N ARG A 134 -15.35 3.32 -13.40
CA ARG A 134 -16.20 4.39 -12.84
C ARG A 134 -17.65 4.26 -13.30
N TRP A 135 -17.87 3.96 -14.60
CA TRP A 135 -19.21 3.74 -15.10
C TRP A 135 -19.89 2.55 -14.44
N ALA A 136 -19.20 1.40 -14.34
CA ALA A 136 -19.72 0.21 -13.67
C ALA A 136 -20.03 0.46 -12.18
N ILE A 137 -19.12 1.09 -11.44
CA ILE A 137 -19.33 1.46 -10.03
C ILE A 137 -20.52 2.43 -9.88
N GLY A 138 -20.70 3.35 -10.82
CA GLY A 138 -21.82 4.31 -10.82
C GLY A 138 -23.21 3.67 -10.93
N GLN A 139 -23.31 2.39 -11.33
CA GLN A 139 -24.58 1.65 -11.38
C GLN A 139 -24.93 0.95 -10.06
N THR A 140 -24.02 0.91 -9.10
CA THR A 140 -24.19 0.20 -7.82
C THR A 140 -25.14 0.93 -6.86
N GLU A 141 -25.73 0.19 -5.92
CA GLU A 141 -26.53 0.79 -4.85
C GLU A 141 -25.67 1.65 -3.92
N ASP A 142 -24.42 1.28 -3.69
CA ASP A 142 -23.48 2.08 -2.90
C ASP A 142 -23.21 3.45 -3.53
N ALA A 143 -23.17 3.54 -4.86
CA ALA A 143 -22.99 4.82 -5.56
C ALA A 143 -24.22 5.76 -5.41
N LYS A 144 -25.40 5.21 -5.16
CA LYS A 144 -26.63 5.97 -4.83
C LYS A 144 -26.69 6.35 -3.36
N GLU A 145 -26.24 5.41 -2.49
CA GLU A 145 -26.26 5.61 -1.04
C GLU A 145 -25.36 6.76 -0.58
N GLY A 146 -24.15 6.89 -1.14
CA GLY A 146 -23.20 7.93 -0.76
C GLY A 146 -23.80 9.35 -0.82
N PRO A 147 -24.26 9.82 -2.01
CA PRO A 147 -24.91 11.13 -2.15
C PRO A 147 -26.17 11.29 -1.30
N ARG A 148 -26.97 10.22 -1.16
CA ARG A 148 -28.19 10.24 -0.32
C ARG A 148 -27.85 10.48 1.14
N ALA A 149 -26.92 9.69 1.70
CA ALA A 149 -26.48 9.82 3.09
C ALA A 149 -25.88 11.22 3.35
N PHE A 150 -25.11 11.75 2.39
CA PHE A 150 -24.56 13.09 2.47
C PHE A 150 -25.66 14.16 2.55
N SER A 151 -26.69 14.09 1.71
CA SER A 151 -27.83 15.03 1.73
C SER A 151 -28.64 14.93 3.03
N GLU A 152 -28.78 13.73 3.56
CA GLU A 152 -29.49 13.43 4.82
C GLU A 152 -28.62 13.69 6.07
N ARG A 153 -27.35 14.09 5.91
CA ARG A 153 -26.38 14.35 6.99
C ARG A 153 -26.21 13.16 7.95
N ARG A 154 -26.19 11.96 7.42
CA ARG A 154 -25.94 10.73 8.17
C ARG A 154 -24.74 9.96 7.61
N ALA A 155 -24.26 9.00 8.37
CA ALA A 155 -23.26 8.06 7.87
C ALA A 155 -23.86 7.17 6.77
N PRO A 156 -23.11 6.88 5.68
CA PRO A 156 -23.53 5.95 4.64
C PRO A 156 -23.45 4.50 5.15
N ILE A 157 -24.27 3.63 4.56
CA ILE A 157 -24.25 2.18 4.83
C ILE A 157 -23.97 1.48 3.49
N PHE A 158 -22.71 1.18 3.25
CA PHE A 158 -22.28 0.49 2.03
C PHE A 158 -22.37 -1.03 2.17
N LYS A 159 -22.86 -1.70 1.12
CA LYS A 159 -23.10 -3.16 1.10
C LYS A 159 -22.26 -3.89 0.06
N GLY A 160 -21.61 -3.18 -0.85
CA GLY A 160 -20.84 -3.78 -1.95
C GLY A 160 -21.72 -4.31 -3.08
N THR A 161 -22.87 -3.71 -3.29
CA THR A 161 -23.87 -4.10 -4.31
C THR A 161 -24.23 -2.93 -5.19
#